data_2cb79a160ff5af924e3cee1fd7f3b56d
#
_entry.id   2cb79a160ff5af924e3cee1fd7f3b56d
#
_cell.length_a   1.000
_cell.length_b   1.000
_cell.length_c   1.000
_cell.angle_alpha   90.00
_cell.angle_beta   90.00
_cell.angle_gamma   90.00
#
_symmetry.space_group_name_H-M   'P 1'
#
loop_
_entity.id
_entity.type
_entity.pdbx_description
1 polymer ?
#
loop_
_entity_poly.entity_id
_entity_poly.type
_entity_poly.pdbx_seq_one_letter_code
_entity_poly.pdbx_strand_id
1 'polypeptide(L)'
;MKKNIIIAVLAAALVATGAAFGVTASKLKKEAASNKMAADFKQMSWDGLLVSWERCIAKMQISADAAFFGDSITELSDFQQFFPDKKIVELGFAGDWVNGMWKRVKTVSAVNPKKLFIMGGINDLYASEPQQVAERFDSLLTSLAKEVPQTTIYVQSILPVSHEKEDFYSPNWEIAETNKLIEKVADDHGCTFVDLFSLYLENDVLPDSLTFDGVHLTPKGYTRWANRIAEYINE
;
A
#
# COMPACT_ATOMS: atom_id res chain seq x y z
N MET A 1 0.40 69.59 -10.91
CA MET A 1 0.56 68.86 -9.63
C MET A 1 -0.28 67.60 -9.53
N LYS A 2 -1.59 67.61 -9.68
CA LYS A 2 -2.46 66.41 -9.48
C LYS A 2 -2.14 65.23 -10.41
N LYS A 3 -1.77 65.45 -11.68
CA LYS A 3 -1.44 64.40 -12.64
C LYS A 3 -0.18 63.59 -12.27
N ASN A 4 0.83 64.24 -11.76
CA ASN A 4 2.11 63.60 -11.36
C ASN A 4 1.95 62.77 -10.07
N ILE A 5 1.04 63.17 -9.18
CA ILE A 5 0.73 62.42 -7.97
C ILE A 5 -0.01 61.10 -8.30
N ILE A 6 -0.95 61.14 -9.25
CA ILE A 6 -1.69 59.95 -9.69
C ILE A 6 -0.75 58.95 -10.36
N ILE A 7 0.18 59.40 -11.21
CA ILE A 7 1.16 58.51 -11.86
C ILE A 7 2.11 57.88 -10.83
N ALA A 8 2.54 58.64 -9.83
CA ALA A 8 3.41 58.13 -8.75
C ALA A 8 2.69 57.09 -7.88
N VAL A 9 1.39 57.28 -7.57
CA VAL A 9 0.57 56.32 -6.82
C VAL A 9 0.33 55.04 -7.61
N LEU A 10 0.03 55.12 -8.89
CA LEU A 10 -0.15 53.95 -9.77
C LEU A 10 1.16 53.16 -9.94
N ALA A 11 2.30 53.87 -10.10
CA ALA A 11 3.60 53.19 -10.17
C ALA A 11 3.97 52.52 -8.86
N ALA A 12 3.71 53.12 -7.72
CA ALA A 12 3.92 52.50 -6.40
C ALA A 12 3.02 51.28 -6.17
N ALA A 13 1.75 51.31 -6.63
CA ALA A 13 0.84 50.18 -6.56
C ALA A 13 1.29 49.02 -7.46
N LEU A 14 1.79 49.28 -8.65
CA LEU A 14 2.35 48.30 -9.57
C LEU A 14 3.62 47.63 -9.01
N VAL A 15 4.48 48.40 -8.38
CA VAL A 15 5.70 47.86 -7.72
C VAL A 15 5.30 46.98 -6.51
N ALA A 16 4.35 47.44 -5.70
CA ALA A 16 3.87 46.66 -4.54
C ALA A 16 3.20 45.35 -4.95
N THR A 17 2.37 45.35 -6.02
CA THR A 17 1.76 44.14 -6.54
C THR A 17 2.80 43.19 -7.18
N GLY A 18 3.79 43.74 -7.90
CA GLY A 18 4.89 42.95 -8.47
C GLY A 18 5.77 42.32 -7.39
N ALA A 19 6.06 43.05 -6.32
CA ALA A 19 6.82 42.55 -5.18
C ALA A 19 6.02 41.45 -4.42
N ALA A 20 4.72 41.67 -4.19
CA ALA A 20 3.85 40.66 -3.56
C ALA A 20 3.74 39.39 -4.41
N PHE A 21 3.64 39.53 -5.75
CA PHE A 21 3.61 38.39 -6.67
C PHE A 21 4.96 37.66 -6.69
N GLY A 22 6.08 38.35 -6.64
CA GLY A 22 7.42 37.77 -6.55
C GLY A 22 7.66 37.02 -5.25
N VAL A 23 7.16 37.53 -4.13
CA VAL A 23 7.23 36.84 -2.82
C VAL A 23 6.39 35.54 -2.82
N THR A 24 5.19 35.62 -3.38
CA THR A 24 4.30 34.42 -3.50
C THR A 24 4.92 33.36 -4.43
N ALA A 25 5.44 33.76 -5.57
CA ALA A 25 6.11 32.85 -6.51
C ALA A 25 7.37 32.22 -5.90
N SER A 26 8.16 33.00 -5.14
CA SER A 26 9.33 32.49 -4.41
C SER A 26 8.93 31.51 -3.31
N LYS A 27 7.85 31.78 -2.57
CA LYS A 27 7.32 30.88 -1.54
C LYS A 27 6.84 29.54 -2.13
N LEU A 28 6.07 29.59 -3.22
CA LEU A 28 5.60 28.40 -3.94
C LEU A 28 6.76 27.56 -4.50
N LYS A 29 7.81 28.21 -5.04
CA LYS A 29 9.02 27.48 -5.47
C LYS A 29 9.75 26.79 -4.32
N LYS A 30 9.84 27.43 -3.15
CA LYS A 30 10.45 26.83 -1.96
C LYS A 30 9.64 25.64 -1.44
N GLU A 31 8.33 25.78 -1.38
CA GLU A 31 7.44 24.68 -0.99
C GLU A 31 7.53 23.50 -1.96
N ALA A 32 7.51 23.76 -3.27
CA ALA A 32 7.68 22.71 -4.29
C ALA A 32 9.05 22.00 -4.18
N ALA A 33 10.13 22.77 -3.95
CA ALA A 33 11.45 22.19 -3.75
C ALA A 33 11.56 21.37 -2.46
N SER A 34 10.94 21.85 -1.37
CA SER A 34 10.88 21.13 -0.10
C SER A 34 10.12 19.83 -0.22
N ASN A 35 8.96 19.85 -0.88
CA ASN A 35 8.14 18.65 -1.10
C ASN A 35 8.87 17.64 -1.99
N LYS A 36 9.55 18.10 -3.05
CA LYS A 36 10.37 17.23 -3.89
C LYS A 36 11.51 16.60 -3.08
N MET A 37 12.24 17.38 -2.29
CA MET A 37 13.34 16.87 -1.46
C MET A 37 12.85 15.86 -0.42
N ALA A 38 11.70 16.09 0.19
CA ALA A 38 11.08 15.14 1.12
C ALA A 38 10.68 13.82 0.42
N ALA A 39 10.13 13.90 -0.80
CA ALA A 39 9.80 12.74 -1.61
C ALA A 39 11.06 11.96 -2.03
N ASP A 40 12.09 12.65 -2.50
CA ASP A 40 13.38 12.06 -2.89
C ASP A 40 14.06 11.37 -1.68
N PHE A 41 14.01 12.01 -0.49
CA PHE A 41 14.56 11.43 0.75
C PHE A 41 13.75 10.19 1.18
N LYS A 42 12.42 10.25 1.11
CA LYS A 42 11.55 9.09 1.40
C LYS A 42 11.87 7.93 0.46
N GLN A 43 11.99 8.17 -0.84
CA GLN A 43 12.32 7.15 -1.84
C GLN A 43 13.71 6.56 -1.60
N MET A 44 14.71 7.40 -1.34
CA MET A 44 16.08 6.94 -1.06
C MET A 44 16.16 6.11 0.24
N SER A 45 15.40 6.47 1.26
CA SER A 45 15.30 5.70 2.52
C SER A 45 14.61 4.36 2.27
N TRP A 46 13.59 4.34 1.43
CA TRP A 46 12.86 3.16 1.02
C TRP A 46 13.76 2.16 0.28
N ASP A 47 14.44 2.62 -0.77
CA ASP A 47 15.35 1.78 -1.55
C ASP A 47 16.50 1.23 -0.68
N GLY A 48 17.01 2.02 0.26
CA GLY A 48 18.03 1.61 1.22
C GLY A 48 17.56 0.53 2.20
N LEU A 49 16.32 0.64 2.69
CA LEU A 49 15.68 -0.36 3.55
C LEU A 49 15.45 -1.67 2.80
N LEU A 50 14.91 -1.61 1.57
CA LEU A 50 14.71 -2.78 0.72
C LEU A 50 16.00 -3.55 0.50
N VAL A 51 17.07 -2.85 0.08
CA VAL A 51 18.38 -3.48 -0.14
C VAL A 51 18.93 -4.11 1.14
N SER A 52 18.74 -3.47 2.30
CA SER A 52 19.18 -4.00 3.58
C SER A 52 18.38 -5.24 3.98
N TRP A 53 17.08 -5.22 3.75
CA TRP A 53 16.16 -6.32 4.00
C TRP A 53 16.48 -7.53 3.13
N GLU A 54 16.61 -7.33 1.82
CA GLU A 54 17.00 -8.39 0.88
C GLU A 54 18.31 -9.05 1.29
N ARG A 55 19.32 -8.27 1.69
CA ARG A 55 20.60 -8.80 2.16
C ARG A 55 20.48 -9.61 3.45
N CYS A 56 19.65 -9.17 4.39
CA CYS A 56 19.44 -9.90 5.64
C CYS A 56 18.72 -11.21 5.38
N ILE A 57 17.60 -11.18 4.64
CA ILE A 57 16.80 -12.36 4.34
C ILE A 57 17.61 -13.38 3.54
N ALA A 58 18.33 -12.94 2.49
CA ALA A 58 19.15 -13.83 1.68
C ALA A 58 20.24 -14.55 2.47
N LYS A 59 20.76 -13.94 3.56
CA LYS A 59 21.74 -14.57 4.45
C LYS A 59 21.12 -15.57 5.42
N MET A 60 19.84 -15.44 5.73
CA MET A 60 19.17 -16.26 6.74
C MET A 60 18.81 -17.67 6.23
N GLN A 61 18.79 -17.88 4.91
CA GLN A 61 18.40 -19.17 4.27
C GLN A 61 17.15 -19.77 4.93
N ILE A 62 16.11 -18.96 5.06
CA ILE A 62 14.85 -19.35 5.71
C ILE A 62 14.04 -20.17 4.71
N SER A 63 13.44 -21.26 5.17
CA SER A 63 12.30 -21.88 4.49
C SER A 63 11.09 -21.71 5.38
N ALA A 64 10.09 -20.96 4.93
CA ALA A 64 8.88 -20.70 5.69
C ALA A 64 7.74 -21.67 5.32
N ASP A 65 6.88 -21.99 6.29
CA ASP A 65 5.64 -22.72 5.99
C ASP A 65 4.65 -21.77 5.30
N ALA A 66 4.58 -20.51 5.74
CA ALA A 66 3.84 -19.46 5.05
C ALA A 66 4.56 -18.11 5.14
N ALA A 67 4.38 -17.27 4.12
CA ALA A 67 4.80 -15.88 4.15
C ALA A 67 3.61 -14.96 3.81
N PHE A 68 3.61 -13.78 4.42
CA PHE A 68 2.62 -12.73 4.18
C PHE A 68 3.31 -11.57 3.48
N PHE A 69 2.82 -11.21 2.29
CA PHE A 69 3.44 -10.24 1.42
C PHE A 69 2.47 -9.10 1.12
N GLY A 70 2.80 -7.88 1.53
CA GLY A 70 1.85 -6.78 1.43
C GLY A 70 2.41 -5.43 1.89
N ASP A 71 1.50 -4.55 2.24
CA ASP A 71 1.75 -3.17 2.68
C ASP A 71 1.81 -3.03 4.21
N SER A 72 1.45 -1.83 4.73
CA SER A 72 1.44 -1.53 6.17
C SER A 72 0.49 -2.40 6.98
N ILE A 73 -0.62 -2.84 6.39
CA ILE A 73 -1.58 -3.70 7.10
C ILE A 73 -0.95 -5.07 7.35
N THR A 74 -0.15 -5.55 6.41
CA THR A 74 0.65 -6.78 6.59
C THR A 74 1.84 -6.55 7.53
N GLU A 75 2.54 -5.42 7.43
CA GLU A 75 3.69 -5.11 8.30
C GLU A 75 3.33 -5.06 9.79
N LEU A 76 2.14 -4.53 10.10
CA LEU A 76 1.63 -4.43 11.48
C LEU A 76 1.04 -5.72 12.02
N SER A 77 1.04 -6.80 11.23
CA SER A 77 0.58 -8.11 11.68
C SER A 77 1.66 -8.84 12.50
N ASP A 78 1.23 -9.82 13.28
CA ASP A 78 2.10 -10.78 13.95
C ASP A 78 1.46 -12.17 13.84
N PHE A 79 1.41 -12.68 12.61
CA PHE A 79 0.79 -13.98 12.33
C PHE A 79 1.54 -15.14 12.98
N GLN A 80 2.82 -14.99 13.32
CA GLN A 80 3.56 -16.01 14.06
C GLN A 80 2.90 -16.34 15.41
N GLN A 81 2.30 -15.36 16.09
CA GLN A 81 1.57 -15.58 17.34
C GLN A 81 0.28 -16.39 17.17
N PHE A 82 -0.40 -16.23 16.03
CA PHE A 82 -1.62 -16.99 15.73
C PHE A 82 -1.34 -18.43 15.27
N PHE A 83 -0.16 -18.68 14.72
CA PHE A 83 0.25 -19.98 14.19
C PHE A 83 1.62 -20.40 14.77
N PRO A 84 1.70 -20.65 16.09
CA PRO A 84 3.00 -20.87 16.78
C PRO A 84 3.73 -22.13 16.32
N ASP A 85 3.01 -23.13 15.79
CA ASP A 85 3.58 -24.38 15.30
C ASP A 85 4.04 -24.31 13.83
N LYS A 86 3.84 -23.17 13.17
CA LYS A 86 4.27 -22.91 11.80
C LYS A 86 5.41 -21.91 11.78
N LYS A 87 6.24 -21.97 10.77
CA LYS A 87 7.26 -20.97 10.51
C LYS A 87 6.69 -19.89 9.60
N ILE A 88 6.27 -18.79 10.19
CA ILE A 88 5.65 -17.65 9.48
C ILE A 88 6.69 -16.55 9.25
N VAL A 89 6.63 -15.91 8.09
CA VAL A 89 7.46 -14.72 7.78
C VAL A 89 6.56 -13.62 7.23
N GLU A 90 6.57 -12.47 7.91
CA GLU A 90 5.92 -11.25 7.44
C GLU A 90 6.87 -10.48 6.52
N LEU A 91 6.39 -10.20 5.32
CA LEU A 91 7.05 -9.42 4.28
C LEU A 91 6.21 -8.18 3.95
N GLY A 92 5.54 -7.59 4.94
CA GLY A 92 4.82 -6.34 4.83
C GLY A 92 5.76 -5.15 4.77
N PHE A 93 5.36 -4.07 4.11
CA PHE A 93 6.13 -2.83 4.05
C PHE A 93 5.19 -1.61 3.98
N ALA A 94 5.29 -0.73 4.99
CA ALA A 94 4.40 0.41 5.13
C ALA A 94 4.39 1.35 3.93
N GLY A 95 3.19 1.66 3.44
CA GLY A 95 2.99 2.54 2.28
C GLY A 95 3.38 1.91 0.95
N ASP A 96 3.56 0.59 0.89
CA ASP A 96 3.88 -0.09 -0.36
C ASP A 96 2.68 -0.10 -1.32
N TRP A 97 2.99 0.00 -2.59
CA TRP A 97 2.07 -0.15 -3.71
C TRP A 97 2.32 -1.50 -4.38
N VAL A 98 1.39 -1.99 -5.16
CA VAL A 98 1.57 -3.24 -5.89
C VAL A 98 2.82 -3.23 -6.77
N ASN A 99 3.15 -2.08 -7.38
CA ASN A 99 4.43 -1.91 -8.10
C ASN A 99 5.67 -1.98 -7.21
N GLY A 100 5.59 -1.55 -5.95
CA GLY A 100 6.66 -1.70 -4.96
C GLY A 100 6.84 -3.17 -4.59
N MET A 101 5.74 -3.87 -4.34
CA MET A 101 5.74 -5.33 -4.12
C MET A 101 6.37 -6.05 -5.30
N TRP A 102 6.01 -5.69 -6.53
CA TRP A 102 6.61 -6.26 -7.75
C TRP A 102 8.13 -6.11 -7.78
N LYS A 103 8.68 -4.97 -7.39
CA LYS A 103 10.13 -4.71 -7.36
C LYS A 103 10.87 -5.58 -6.36
N ARG A 104 10.19 -6.06 -5.31
CA ARG A 104 10.79 -6.84 -4.22
C ARG A 104 10.36 -8.32 -4.18
N VAL A 105 9.86 -8.88 -5.30
CA VAL A 105 9.51 -10.31 -5.38
C VAL A 105 10.65 -11.25 -4.98
N LYS A 106 11.91 -10.81 -5.14
CA LYS A 106 13.08 -11.57 -4.70
C LYS A 106 13.16 -11.77 -3.18
N THR A 107 12.51 -10.94 -2.39
CA THR A 107 12.41 -11.18 -0.95
C THR A 107 11.58 -12.43 -0.66
N VAL A 108 10.56 -12.70 -1.48
CA VAL A 108 9.75 -13.91 -1.37
C VAL A 108 10.57 -15.14 -1.73
N SER A 109 11.34 -15.12 -2.84
CA SER A 109 12.18 -16.25 -3.22
C SER A 109 13.31 -16.52 -2.20
N ALA A 110 13.83 -15.49 -1.55
CA ALA A 110 14.83 -15.63 -0.48
C ALA A 110 14.28 -16.33 0.78
N VAL A 111 12.97 -16.20 1.05
CA VAL A 111 12.27 -16.88 2.14
C VAL A 111 11.82 -18.28 1.75
N ASN A 112 11.65 -18.54 0.44
CA ASN A 112 11.19 -19.81 -0.11
C ASN A 112 9.99 -20.40 0.64
N PRO A 113 8.84 -19.72 0.69
CA PRO A 113 7.68 -20.15 1.44
C PRO A 113 6.93 -21.28 0.70
N LYS A 114 6.32 -22.21 1.44
CA LYS A 114 5.40 -23.19 0.87
C LYS A 114 4.10 -22.53 0.41
N LYS A 115 3.64 -21.53 1.18
CA LYS A 115 2.40 -20.77 0.94
C LYS A 115 2.69 -19.28 1.02
N LEU A 116 2.12 -18.51 0.10
CA LEU A 116 2.28 -17.06 0.03
C LEU A 116 0.91 -16.39 0.05
N PHE A 117 0.66 -15.60 1.07
CA PHE A 117 -0.54 -14.78 1.21
C PHE A 117 -0.20 -13.34 0.79
N ILE A 118 -0.91 -12.83 -0.21
CA ILE A 118 -0.66 -11.51 -0.79
C ILE A 118 -1.85 -10.60 -0.51
N MET A 119 -1.60 -9.43 0.07
CA MET A 119 -2.58 -8.36 0.20
C MET A 119 -1.92 -7.00 -0.04
N GLY A 120 -2.54 -6.17 -0.86
CA GLY A 120 -2.08 -4.82 -1.17
C GLY A 120 -3.06 -4.13 -2.11
N GLY A 121 -2.76 -2.89 -2.49
CA GLY A 121 -3.58 -2.14 -3.44
C GLY A 121 -4.37 -0.98 -2.83
N ILE A 122 -4.56 -0.94 -1.51
CA ILE A 122 -5.23 0.21 -0.87
C ILE A 122 -4.46 1.52 -1.11
N ASN A 123 -3.14 1.48 -1.07
CA ASN A 123 -2.30 2.65 -1.35
C ASN A 123 -2.33 3.04 -2.84
N ASP A 124 -2.53 2.07 -3.73
CA ASP A 124 -2.66 2.32 -5.17
C ASP A 124 -3.93 3.12 -5.48
N LEU A 125 -5.05 2.80 -4.82
CA LEU A 125 -6.35 3.45 -5.00
C LEU A 125 -6.36 4.93 -4.62
N TYR A 126 -5.36 5.41 -3.86
CA TYR A 126 -5.17 6.85 -3.64
C TYR A 126 -4.98 7.66 -4.95
N ALA A 127 -4.41 7.04 -6.00
CA ALA A 127 -4.07 7.75 -7.24
C ALA A 127 -4.20 6.88 -8.50
N SER A 128 -4.93 5.77 -8.44
CA SER A 128 -5.07 4.84 -9.56
C SER A 128 -6.48 4.28 -9.64
N GLU A 129 -6.96 4.12 -10.86
CA GLU A 129 -8.24 3.48 -11.14
C GLU A 129 -8.19 1.96 -10.86
N PRO A 130 -9.33 1.31 -10.53
CA PRO A 130 -9.42 -0.13 -10.26
C PRO A 130 -8.73 -1.02 -11.29
N GLN A 131 -8.91 -0.74 -12.56
CA GLN A 131 -8.31 -1.49 -13.66
C GLN A 131 -6.78 -1.46 -13.62
N GLN A 132 -6.18 -0.30 -13.29
CA GLN A 132 -4.72 -0.15 -13.20
C GLN A 132 -4.14 -0.95 -12.01
N VAL A 133 -4.88 -1.06 -10.92
CA VAL A 133 -4.49 -1.89 -9.77
C VAL A 133 -4.48 -3.36 -10.17
N ALA A 134 -5.51 -3.83 -10.86
CA ALA A 134 -5.59 -5.20 -11.36
C ALA A 134 -4.46 -5.54 -12.35
N GLU A 135 -4.11 -4.64 -13.29
CA GLU A 135 -2.98 -4.80 -14.21
C GLU A 135 -1.63 -4.92 -13.49
N ARG A 136 -1.46 -4.21 -12.37
CA ARG A 136 -0.27 -4.35 -11.51
C ARG A 136 -0.24 -5.70 -10.81
N PHE A 137 -1.39 -6.20 -10.34
CA PHE A 137 -1.50 -7.55 -9.77
C PHE A 137 -1.16 -8.63 -10.80
N ASP A 138 -1.62 -8.51 -12.05
CA ASP A 138 -1.25 -9.42 -13.14
C ASP A 138 0.28 -9.47 -13.35
N SER A 139 0.92 -8.31 -13.38
CA SER A 139 2.38 -8.20 -13.49
C SER A 139 3.10 -8.81 -12.27
N LEU A 140 2.58 -8.59 -11.07
CA LEU A 140 3.10 -9.14 -9.82
C LEU A 140 3.00 -10.67 -9.81
N LEU A 141 1.83 -11.23 -10.11
CA LEU A 141 1.61 -12.68 -10.12
C LEU A 141 2.42 -13.37 -11.23
N THR A 142 2.54 -12.75 -12.41
CA THR A 142 3.44 -13.22 -13.47
C THR A 142 4.90 -13.33 -13.00
N SER A 143 5.37 -12.36 -12.21
CA SER A 143 6.74 -12.37 -11.68
C SER A 143 6.92 -13.41 -10.58
N LEU A 144 5.95 -13.52 -9.67
CA LEU A 144 5.96 -14.51 -8.59
C LEU A 144 5.92 -15.95 -9.13
N ALA A 145 5.12 -16.22 -10.16
CA ALA A 145 5.09 -17.54 -10.80
C ALA A 145 6.46 -17.99 -11.34
N LYS A 146 7.31 -17.04 -11.74
CA LYS A 146 8.70 -17.32 -12.20
C LYS A 146 9.67 -17.47 -11.04
N GLU A 147 9.55 -16.62 -10.02
CA GLU A 147 10.49 -16.57 -8.89
C GLU A 147 10.26 -17.69 -7.87
N VAL A 148 8.99 -18.08 -7.65
CA VAL A 148 8.60 -19.09 -6.64
C VAL A 148 7.60 -20.11 -7.22
N PRO A 149 7.99 -20.89 -8.26
CA PRO A 149 7.07 -21.74 -9.01
C PRO A 149 6.48 -22.92 -8.20
N GLN A 150 7.01 -23.20 -7.01
CA GLN A 150 6.55 -24.28 -6.14
C GLN A 150 5.68 -23.77 -4.99
N THR A 151 5.50 -22.45 -4.86
CA THR A 151 4.73 -21.82 -3.79
C THR A 151 3.26 -21.77 -4.15
N THR A 152 2.39 -22.21 -3.25
CA THR A 152 0.95 -21.99 -3.39
C THR A 152 0.63 -20.55 -3.04
N ILE A 153 -0.01 -19.83 -3.96
CA ILE A 153 -0.30 -18.41 -3.80
C ILE A 153 -1.79 -18.20 -3.46
N TYR A 154 -2.02 -17.43 -2.41
CA TYR A 154 -3.33 -16.96 -1.96
C TYR A 154 -3.37 -15.44 -2.11
N VAL A 155 -4.22 -14.95 -3.02
CA VAL A 155 -4.46 -13.51 -3.22
C VAL A 155 -5.62 -13.10 -2.34
N GLN A 156 -5.39 -12.17 -1.44
CA GLN A 156 -6.40 -11.68 -0.51
C GLN A 156 -6.97 -10.36 -1.00
N SER A 157 -8.28 -10.16 -0.81
CA SER A 157 -8.94 -8.90 -1.17
C SER A 157 -8.39 -7.72 -0.36
N ILE A 158 -8.38 -6.54 -0.95
CA ILE A 158 -8.21 -5.26 -0.24
C ILE A 158 -9.32 -5.16 0.80
N LEU A 159 -9.00 -4.74 2.02
CA LEU A 159 -9.98 -4.53 3.10
C LEU A 159 -10.83 -3.27 2.87
N PRO A 160 -12.04 -3.20 3.42
CA PRO A 160 -12.79 -1.95 3.44
C PRO A 160 -12.09 -0.91 4.32
N VAL A 161 -12.45 0.35 4.15
CA VAL A 161 -12.02 1.46 4.99
C VAL A 161 -13.20 2.02 5.80
N SER A 162 -12.92 2.78 6.88
CA SER A 162 -13.96 3.53 7.57
C SER A 162 -14.50 4.65 6.67
N HIS A 163 -15.72 5.12 6.98
CA HIS A 163 -16.34 6.20 6.20
C HIS A 163 -15.46 7.46 6.09
N GLU A 164 -14.74 7.82 7.17
CA GLU A 164 -13.83 8.97 7.19
C GLU A 164 -12.62 8.83 6.26
N LYS A 165 -12.31 7.62 5.81
CA LYS A 165 -11.16 7.31 4.94
C LYS A 165 -11.53 7.15 3.47
N GLU A 166 -12.81 7.05 3.15
CA GLU A 166 -13.28 6.91 1.76
C GLU A 166 -12.83 8.08 0.87
N ASP A 167 -12.85 9.31 1.39
CA ASP A 167 -12.40 10.49 0.63
C ASP A 167 -10.89 10.49 0.36
N PHE A 168 -10.11 9.80 1.18
CA PHE A 168 -8.65 9.75 1.03
C PHE A 168 -8.19 8.60 0.14
N TYR A 169 -8.75 7.41 0.30
CA TYR A 169 -8.35 6.23 -0.48
C TYR A 169 -9.28 6.00 -1.67
N SER A 170 -10.46 5.47 -1.39
CA SER A 170 -11.54 5.24 -2.34
C SER A 170 -12.79 4.82 -1.57
N PRO A 171 -13.99 5.10 -2.09
CA PRO A 171 -15.22 4.59 -1.50
C PRO A 171 -15.24 3.05 -1.53
N ASN A 172 -15.86 2.44 -0.52
CA ASN A 172 -15.86 0.98 -0.38
C ASN A 172 -16.50 0.24 -1.56
N TRP A 173 -17.45 0.86 -2.28
CA TRP A 173 -17.99 0.26 -3.52
C TRP A 173 -16.92 0.13 -4.62
N GLU A 174 -15.98 1.07 -4.73
CA GLU A 174 -14.89 1.05 -5.70
C GLU A 174 -13.80 0.04 -5.28
N ILE A 175 -13.52 -0.07 -3.97
CA ILE A 175 -12.67 -1.14 -3.42
C ILE A 175 -13.27 -2.51 -3.76
N ALA A 176 -14.59 -2.68 -3.60
CA ALA A 176 -15.28 -3.91 -3.96
C ALA A 176 -15.18 -4.23 -5.46
N GLU A 177 -15.26 -3.22 -6.33
CA GLU A 177 -15.06 -3.37 -7.77
C GLU A 177 -13.62 -3.78 -8.09
N THR A 178 -12.64 -3.13 -7.45
CA THR A 178 -11.21 -3.48 -7.58
C THR A 178 -10.97 -4.92 -7.16
N ASN A 179 -11.56 -5.37 -6.06
CA ASN A 179 -11.43 -6.75 -5.58
C ASN A 179 -11.96 -7.78 -6.57
N LYS A 180 -13.06 -7.50 -7.27
CA LYS A 180 -13.57 -8.37 -8.35
C LYS A 180 -12.59 -8.51 -9.52
N LEU A 181 -11.92 -7.41 -9.86
CA LEU A 181 -10.88 -7.44 -10.89
C LEU A 181 -9.64 -8.21 -10.44
N ILE A 182 -9.23 -8.06 -9.18
CA ILE A 182 -8.11 -8.80 -8.58
C ILE A 182 -8.46 -10.30 -8.49
N GLU A 183 -9.69 -10.65 -8.10
CA GLU A 183 -10.17 -12.03 -8.07
C GLU A 183 -10.04 -12.68 -9.45
N LYS A 184 -10.50 -11.99 -10.50
CA LYS A 184 -10.35 -12.48 -11.87
C LYS A 184 -8.88 -12.69 -12.25
N VAL A 185 -8.01 -11.75 -11.90
CA VAL A 185 -6.56 -11.90 -12.15
C VAL A 185 -5.99 -13.09 -11.39
N ALA A 186 -6.38 -13.30 -10.13
CA ALA A 186 -5.96 -14.45 -9.34
C ALA A 186 -6.39 -15.77 -10.00
N ASP A 187 -7.63 -15.86 -10.47
CA ASP A 187 -8.16 -17.02 -11.18
C ASP A 187 -7.39 -17.28 -12.50
N ASP A 188 -7.13 -16.25 -13.28
CA ASP A 188 -6.39 -16.34 -14.55
C ASP A 188 -4.95 -16.87 -14.32
N HIS A 189 -4.36 -16.67 -13.14
CA HIS A 189 -3.06 -17.20 -12.70
C HIS A 189 -3.14 -18.54 -11.94
N GLY A 190 -4.31 -19.09 -11.74
CA GLY A 190 -4.51 -20.34 -10.95
C GLY A 190 -4.21 -20.16 -9.46
N CYS A 191 -4.31 -18.93 -8.95
CA CYS A 191 -4.17 -18.62 -7.53
C CYS A 191 -5.53 -18.72 -6.82
N THR A 192 -5.50 -19.02 -5.52
CA THR A 192 -6.73 -19.00 -4.71
C THR A 192 -7.01 -17.56 -4.26
N PHE A 193 -8.19 -17.02 -4.59
CA PHE A 193 -8.65 -15.76 -4.04
C PHE A 193 -9.30 -15.95 -2.68
N VAL A 194 -8.96 -15.12 -1.71
CA VAL A 194 -9.48 -15.15 -0.33
C VAL A 194 -10.20 -13.83 -0.05
N ASP A 195 -11.52 -13.87 -0.04
CA ASP A 195 -12.34 -12.71 0.29
C ASP A 195 -12.23 -12.39 1.80
N LEU A 196 -11.50 -11.32 2.11
CA LEU A 196 -11.47 -10.68 3.41
C LEU A 196 -12.38 -9.45 3.45
N PHE A 197 -12.60 -8.78 2.31
CA PHE A 197 -13.41 -7.57 2.24
C PHE A 197 -14.80 -7.78 2.85
N SER A 198 -15.52 -8.78 2.37
CA SER A 198 -16.87 -9.08 2.88
C SER A 198 -16.87 -9.48 4.35
N LEU A 199 -15.78 -10.08 4.83
CA LEU A 199 -15.63 -10.45 6.24
C LEU A 199 -15.53 -9.22 7.16
N TYR A 200 -14.99 -8.11 6.67
CA TYR A 200 -14.76 -6.88 7.45
C TYR A 200 -15.79 -5.79 7.20
N LEU A 201 -16.65 -5.94 6.20
CA LEU A 201 -17.65 -4.95 5.85
C LEU A 201 -18.86 -5.08 6.78
N GLU A 202 -19.13 -4.04 7.57
CA GLU A 202 -20.34 -3.94 8.42
C GLU A 202 -20.99 -2.59 8.15
N ASN A 203 -22.27 -2.57 7.72
CA ASN A 203 -22.97 -1.34 7.31
C ASN A 203 -22.17 -0.50 6.27
N ASP A 204 -21.63 -1.19 5.27
CA ASP A 204 -20.85 -0.64 4.16
C ASP A 204 -19.50 0.02 4.54
N VAL A 205 -19.00 -0.19 5.76
CA VAL A 205 -17.71 0.36 6.23
C VAL A 205 -16.93 -0.65 7.08
N LEU A 206 -15.63 -0.39 7.25
CA LEU A 206 -14.80 -1.03 8.26
C LEU A 206 -15.19 -0.50 9.65
N PRO A 207 -15.70 -1.33 10.57
CA PRO A 207 -16.18 -0.86 11.86
C PRO A 207 -15.02 -0.46 12.79
N ASP A 208 -15.20 0.58 13.61
CA ASP A 208 -14.22 1.11 14.56
C ASP A 208 -13.66 0.04 15.52
N SER A 209 -14.45 -1.00 15.82
CA SER A 209 -14.01 -2.09 16.68
C SER A 209 -12.88 -2.94 16.06
N LEU A 210 -12.68 -2.88 14.74
CA LEU A 210 -11.71 -3.65 13.99
C LEU A 210 -10.54 -2.80 13.47
N THR A 211 -10.63 -1.48 13.56
CA THR A 211 -9.60 -0.55 13.12
C THR A 211 -9.28 0.48 14.19
N PHE A 212 -8.07 1.04 14.20
CA PHE A 212 -7.69 2.11 15.12
C PHE A 212 -7.59 3.48 14.43
N ASP A 213 -7.51 3.50 13.12
CA ASP A 213 -7.38 4.75 12.33
C ASP A 213 -8.26 4.78 11.07
N GLY A 214 -9.13 3.78 10.91
CA GLY A 214 -10.02 3.62 9.76
C GLY A 214 -9.45 2.80 8.60
N VAL A 215 -8.20 2.31 8.70
CA VAL A 215 -7.49 1.49 7.69
C VAL A 215 -6.79 0.31 8.34
N HIS A 216 -5.92 0.57 9.33
CA HIS A 216 -5.11 -0.44 10.00
C HIS A 216 -5.92 -1.15 11.09
N LEU A 217 -5.64 -2.44 11.26
CA LEU A 217 -6.46 -3.31 12.10
C LEU A 217 -6.05 -3.24 13.58
N THR A 218 -7.06 -3.37 14.45
CA THR A 218 -6.85 -3.68 15.86
C THR A 218 -6.46 -5.15 16.05
N PRO A 219 -5.98 -5.56 17.25
CA PRO A 219 -5.76 -6.98 17.55
C PRO A 219 -6.98 -7.87 17.28
N LYS A 220 -8.20 -7.36 17.51
CA LYS A 220 -9.46 -8.05 17.18
C LYS A 220 -9.61 -8.22 15.66
N GLY A 221 -9.22 -7.21 14.89
CA GLY A 221 -9.18 -7.29 13.42
C GLY A 221 -8.22 -8.39 12.97
N TYR A 222 -6.98 -8.41 13.45
CA TYR A 222 -6.01 -9.46 13.10
C TYR A 222 -6.45 -10.86 13.53
N THR A 223 -7.13 -10.99 14.69
CA THR A 223 -7.74 -12.28 15.09
C THR A 223 -8.77 -12.76 14.08
N ARG A 224 -9.61 -11.86 13.55
CA ARG A 224 -10.60 -12.17 12.52
C ARG A 224 -9.92 -12.66 11.23
N TRP A 225 -8.83 -12.01 10.84
CA TRP A 225 -8.02 -12.40 9.67
C TRP A 225 -7.40 -13.79 9.86
N ALA A 226 -6.67 -13.98 10.96
CA ALA A 226 -6.03 -15.26 11.27
C ALA A 226 -7.03 -16.43 11.26
N ASN A 227 -8.23 -16.25 11.86
CA ASN A 227 -9.29 -17.25 11.85
C ASN A 227 -9.75 -17.59 10.42
N ARG A 228 -9.88 -16.59 9.54
CA ARG A 228 -10.33 -16.81 8.14
C ARG A 228 -9.33 -17.62 7.33
N ILE A 229 -8.02 -17.38 7.55
CA ILE A 229 -6.96 -18.05 6.77
C ILE A 229 -6.44 -19.33 7.42
N ALA A 230 -6.89 -19.67 8.63
CA ALA A 230 -6.40 -20.83 9.38
C ALA A 230 -6.54 -22.16 8.61
N GLU A 231 -7.62 -22.33 7.85
CA GLU A 231 -7.84 -23.50 7.00
C GLU A 231 -6.71 -23.67 5.98
N TYR A 232 -6.33 -22.58 5.28
CA TYR A 232 -5.29 -22.59 4.26
C TYR A 232 -3.87 -22.77 4.84
N ILE A 233 -3.63 -22.29 6.06
CA ILE A 233 -2.32 -22.44 6.71
C ILE A 233 -2.10 -23.86 7.20
N ASN A 234 -3.16 -24.54 7.66
CA ASN A 234 -3.08 -25.86 8.28
C ASN A 234 -3.16 -27.03 7.28
N GLU A 235 -3.62 -26.82 6.07
CA GLU A 235 -3.50 -27.78 4.96
C GLU A 235 -2.02 -28.06 4.63
#